data_a3ea93a6d19b600f6c070cdf55027f4b
#
_entry.id   a3ea93a6d19b600f6c070cdf55027f4b
#
_cell.length_a   1.000
_cell.length_b   1.000
_cell.length_c   1.000
_cell.angle_alpha   90.00
_cell.angle_beta   90.00
_cell.angle_gamma   90.00
#
_symmetry.space_group_name_H-M   'P 1'
#
loop_
_entity.id
_entity.type
_entity.pdbx_description
1 polymer ?
#
loop_
_entity_poly.entity_id
_entity_poly.type
_entity_poly.pdbx_seq_one_letter_code
_entity_poly.pdbx_strand_id
1 'polypeptide(L)'
;LMHNKKAMNPEDRTILRANFDTLYSFAVLDLSSPAAIVLPDIDRFQILEVVSEEHWIPLVSDKPGTYTLNQELTGSQYAFAIVRTQVNMQDKDDLKAAGEAQDMIRLIQDNKGSLKKEVNFDRKEILSMRSEYNKRREPEGITSDMIFGKKGEISPEMRNFGVAIGWGGLPKEGAVYPM
;
A
#
# COMPACT_ATOMS: atom_id res chain seq x y z
N LEU A 1 -4.37 -0.74 -13.42
CA LEU A 1 -4.86 -0.41 -12.10
C LEU A 1 -6.14 -1.21 -11.84
N MET A 2 -6.20 -1.89 -10.73
CA MET A 2 -7.38 -2.65 -10.30
C MET A 2 -8.10 -1.86 -9.20
N HIS A 3 -9.44 -1.81 -9.26
CA HIS A 3 -10.28 -1.16 -8.26
C HIS A 3 -11.12 -2.21 -7.53
N ASN A 4 -11.01 -2.26 -6.21
CA ASN A 4 -11.96 -3.00 -5.39
C ASN A 4 -13.09 -2.04 -4.98
N LYS A 5 -14.25 -2.19 -5.60
CA LYS A 5 -15.42 -1.32 -5.41
C LYS A 5 -16.50 -1.92 -4.48
N LYS A 6 -16.19 -3.08 -3.90
CA LYS A 6 -17.13 -3.76 -3.01
C LYS A 6 -16.86 -3.39 -1.57
N ALA A 7 -17.93 -3.30 -0.78
CA ALA A 7 -17.82 -3.21 0.65
C ALA A 7 -17.00 -4.39 1.20
N MET A 8 -16.14 -4.13 2.17
CA MET A 8 -15.34 -5.17 2.82
C MET A 8 -16.26 -6.14 3.57
N ASN A 9 -16.03 -7.43 3.35
CA ASN A 9 -16.68 -8.45 4.15
C ASN A 9 -15.86 -8.66 5.45
N PRO A 10 -16.44 -8.51 6.64
CA PRO A 10 -15.76 -8.75 7.91
C PRO A 10 -15.16 -10.14 8.05
N GLU A 11 -15.69 -11.12 7.32
CA GLU A 11 -15.20 -12.50 7.28
C GLU A 11 -14.00 -12.70 6.33
N ASP A 12 -13.73 -11.74 5.43
CA ASP A 12 -12.61 -11.81 4.50
C ASP A 12 -11.29 -11.59 5.25
N ARG A 13 -10.40 -12.57 5.15
CA ARG A 13 -9.07 -12.57 5.75
C ARG A 13 -7.94 -12.45 4.71
N THR A 14 -8.28 -12.07 3.49
CA THR A 14 -7.29 -11.86 2.41
C THR A 14 -6.32 -10.75 2.77
N ILE A 15 -6.82 -9.70 3.44
CA ILE A 15 -6.01 -8.63 4.03
C ILE A 15 -6.20 -8.68 5.55
N LEU A 16 -5.11 -8.79 6.30
CA LEU A 16 -5.14 -9.00 7.76
C LEU A 16 -5.80 -7.86 8.55
N ARG A 17 -5.78 -6.63 8.04
CA ARG A 17 -6.29 -5.42 8.70
C ARG A 17 -6.83 -4.43 7.67
N ALA A 18 -7.80 -4.85 6.90
CA ALA A 18 -8.47 -3.94 5.98
C ALA A 18 -9.30 -2.90 6.75
N ASN A 19 -9.26 -1.65 6.28
CA ASN A 19 -10.08 -0.58 6.84
C ASN A 19 -11.52 -0.73 6.33
N PHE A 20 -12.50 -0.50 7.21
CA PHE A 20 -13.92 -0.53 6.86
C PHE A 20 -14.47 0.80 6.32
N ASP A 21 -13.62 1.79 6.19
CA ASP A 21 -13.92 3.12 5.66
C ASP A 21 -13.15 3.43 4.37
N THR A 22 -12.60 2.39 3.73
CA THR A 22 -11.65 2.57 2.62
C THR A 22 -11.90 1.56 1.51
N LEU A 23 -12.03 2.06 0.26
CA LEU A 23 -11.88 1.27 -0.95
C LEU A 23 -10.44 1.32 -1.44
N TYR A 24 -9.97 0.21 -1.98
CA TYR A 24 -8.59 0.06 -2.43
C TYR A 24 -8.50 -0.01 -3.94
N SER A 25 -7.58 0.78 -4.52
CA SER A 25 -7.12 0.65 -5.89
C SER A 25 -5.65 0.30 -5.87
N PHE A 26 -5.21 -0.66 -6.67
CA PHE A 26 -3.81 -1.10 -6.64
C PHE A 26 -3.29 -1.56 -7.99
N ALA A 27 -1.98 -1.49 -8.15
CA ALA A 27 -1.24 -2.04 -9.29
C ALA A 27 0.14 -2.53 -8.86
N VAL A 28 0.57 -3.66 -9.43
CA VAL A 28 1.99 -4.02 -9.49
C VAL A 28 2.56 -3.39 -10.76
N LEU A 29 3.67 -2.66 -10.63
CA LEU A 29 4.32 -1.94 -11.71
C LEU A 29 5.69 -2.54 -11.98
N ASP A 30 5.99 -2.82 -13.25
CA ASP A 30 7.34 -3.07 -13.74
C ASP A 30 7.93 -1.73 -14.17
N LEU A 31 8.85 -1.21 -13.38
CA LEU A 31 9.48 0.09 -13.60
C LEU A 31 10.74 0.02 -14.49
N SER A 32 10.87 -1.03 -15.30
CA SER A 32 11.83 -1.03 -16.42
C SER A 32 11.50 0.10 -17.42
N SER A 33 10.26 0.56 -17.44
CA SER A 33 9.81 1.82 -18.03
C SER A 33 9.10 2.66 -16.97
N PRO A 34 9.32 3.98 -16.92
CA PRO A 34 8.63 4.84 -15.96
C PRO A 34 7.10 4.74 -16.06
N ALA A 35 6.43 4.89 -14.94
CA ALA A 35 4.98 4.97 -14.84
C ALA A 35 4.56 6.27 -14.17
N ALA A 36 3.33 6.69 -14.36
CA ALA A 36 2.75 7.79 -13.60
C ALA A 36 1.38 7.41 -13.06
N ILE A 37 1.14 7.74 -11.78
CA ILE A 37 -0.18 7.69 -11.15
C ILE A 37 -0.72 9.12 -11.09
N VAL A 38 -1.94 9.31 -11.56
CA VAL A 38 -2.64 10.60 -11.47
C VAL A 38 -3.74 10.48 -10.44
N LEU A 39 -3.63 11.22 -9.35
CA LEU A 39 -4.72 11.45 -8.40
C LEU A 39 -5.59 12.61 -8.88
N PRO A 40 -6.90 12.43 -8.98
CA PRO A 40 -7.83 13.47 -9.39
C PRO A 40 -7.96 14.58 -8.32
N ASP A 41 -8.33 15.77 -8.74
CA ASP A 41 -8.76 16.84 -7.84
C ASP A 41 -10.27 16.70 -7.61
N ILE A 42 -10.64 16.11 -6.48
CA ILE A 42 -12.03 15.78 -6.11
C ILE A 42 -12.26 16.05 -4.62
N ASP A 43 -13.49 16.31 -4.25
CA ASP A 43 -13.91 16.51 -2.85
C ASP A 43 -14.11 15.14 -2.14
N ARG A 44 -13.06 14.29 -2.15
CA ARG A 44 -13.03 13.02 -1.43
C ARG A 44 -11.59 12.68 -1.08
N PHE A 45 -11.36 12.30 0.16
CA PHE A 45 -10.01 11.90 0.58
C PHE A 45 -9.53 10.67 -0.20
N GLN A 46 -8.38 10.83 -0.82
CA GLN A 46 -7.61 9.76 -1.43
C GLN A 46 -6.15 9.89 -1.01
N ILE A 47 -5.50 8.75 -0.78
CA ILE A 47 -4.07 8.72 -0.46
C ILE A 47 -3.36 7.65 -1.28
N LEU A 48 -2.35 8.07 -2.03
CA LEU A 48 -1.43 7.21 -2.77
C LEU A 48 -0.30 6.78 -1.85
N GLU A 49 -0.01 5.50 -1.85
CA GLU A 49 1.19 4.91 -1.29
C GLU A 49 1.89 4.09 -2.35
N VAL A 50 3.22 4.20 -2.42
CA VAL A 50 4.08 3.36 -3.27
C VAL A 50 5.00 2.56 -2.38
N VAL A 51 5.01 1.24 -2.57
CA VAL A 51 5.82 0.28 -1.82
C VAL A 51 6.80 -0.39 -2.78
N SER A 52 8.10 -0.37 -2.47
CA SER A 52 9.14 -1.05 -3.25
C SER A 52 9.13 -2.58 -3.03
N GLU A 53 9.87 -3.36 -3.84
CA GLU A 53 10.02 -4.82 -3.62
C GLU A 53 10.57 -5.16 -2.23
N GLU A 54 11.42 -4.29 -1.68
CA GLU A 54 12.00 -4.46 -0.35
C GLU A 54 11.10 -3.92 0.78
N HIS A 55 9.88 -3.47 0.45
CA HIS A 55 8.95 -2.86 1.39
C HIS A 55 9.44 -1.51 1.98
N TRP A 56 10.24 -0.75 1.26
CA TRP A 56 10.40 0.67 1.56
C TRP A 56 9.22 1.43 0.99
N ILE A 57 8.86 2.56 1.61
CA ILE A 57 7.74 3.40 1.19
C ILE A 57 8.28 4.74 0.68
N PRO A 58 8.74 4.80 -0.58
CA PRO A 58 9.38 5.99 -1.12
C PRO A 58 8.43 7.17 -1.33
N LEU A 59 7.13 6.90 -1.47
CA LEU A 59 6.14 7.93 -1.76
C LEU A 59 4.83 7.66 -1.02
N VAL A 60 4.36 8.70 -0.34
CA VAL A 60 2.97 8.82 0.16
C VAL A 60 2.48 10.23 -0.15
N SER A 61 1.27 10.36 -0.68
CA SER A 61 0.65 11.66 -0.91
C SER A 61 -0.88 11.56 -0.95
N ASP A 62 -1.53 12.53 -0.31
CA ASP A 62 -2.97 12.77 -0.35
C ASP A 62 -3.34 13.94 -1.29
N LYS A 63 -2.38 14.54 -1.97
CA LYS A 63 -2.61 15.69 -2.84
C LYS A 63 -2.99 15.27 -4.25
N PRO A 64 -3.93 15.97 -4.92
CA PRO A 64 -4.15 15.81 -6.34
C PRO A 64 -2.86 16.08 -7.14
N GLY A 65 -2.66 15.33 -8.22
CA GLY A 65 -1.48 15.55 -9.06
C GLY A 65 -1.01 14.33 -9.81
N THR A 66 0.11 14.48 -10.52
CA THR A 66 0.77 13.42 -11.29
C THR A 66 2.06 13.02 -10.59
N TYR A 67 2.17 11.74 -10.23
CA TYR A 67 3.29 11.17 -9.51
C TYR A 67 4.06 10.25 -10.44
N THR A 68 5.25 10.66 -10.85
CA THR A 68 6.14 9.84 -11.68
C THR A 68 6.86 8.82 -10.81
N LEU A 69 6.79 7.56 -11.23
CA LEU A 69 7.39 6.41 -10.57
C LEU A 69 8.45 5.81 -11.48
N ASN A 70 9.64 5.60 -10.96
CA ASN A 70 10.76 4.99 -11.65
C ASN A 70 11.65 4.23 -10.68
N GLN A 71 12.66 3.51 -11.18
CA GLN A 71 13.58 2.73 -10.34
C GLN A 71 14.47 3.59 -9.44
N GLU A 72 14.76 4.82 -9.82
CA GLU A 72 15.52 5.75 -8.99
C GLU A 72 14.75 6.10 -7.70
N LEU A 73 13.44 6.38 -7.83
CA LEU A 73 12.56 6.66 -6.70
C LEU A 73 12.37 5.44 -5.81
N THR A 74 12.12 4.26 -6.41
CA THR A 74 11.72 3.06 -5.64
C THR A 74 12.90 2.23 -5.16
N GLY A 75 14.06 2.35 -5.81
CA GLY A 75 15.24 1.52 -5.57
C GLY A 75 15.05 0.07 -6.03
N SER A 76 13.99 -0.26 -6.78
CA SER A 76 13.66 -1.60 -7.25
C SER A 76 12.98 -1.57 -8.61
N GLN A 77 13.05 -2.69 -9.35
CA GLN A 77 12.39 -2.81 -10.65
C GLN A 77 10.87 -2.87 -10.49
N TYR A 78 10.39 -3.58 -9.48
CA TYR A 78 8.96 -3.65 -9.24
C TYR A 78 8.55 -2.77 -8.06
N ALA A 79 7.34 -2.23 -8.17
CA ALA A 79 6.71 -1.49 -7.08
C ALA A 79 5.23 -1.84 -6.99
N PHE A 80 4.67 -1.71 -5.81
CA PHE A 80 3.24 -1.84 -5.58
C PHE A 80 2.67 -0.46 -5.27
N ALA A 81 1.75 0.01 -6.10
CA ALA A 81 1.03 1.26 -5.87
C ALA A 81 -0.35 0.95 -5.28
N ILE A 82 -0.69 1.62 -4.20
CA ILE A 82 -1.98 1.52 -3.50
C ILE A 82 -2.58 2.91 -3.44
N VAL A 83 -3.83 3.06 -3.85
CA VAL A 83 -4.62 4.25 -3.54
C VAL A 83 -5.79 3.84 -2.64
N ARG A 84 -5.90 4.50 -1.51
CA ARG A 84 -7.02 4.36 -0.58
C ARG A 84 -7.99 5.48 -0.83
N THR A 85 -9.25 5.16 -1.04
CA THR A 85 -10.35 6.11 -1.25
C THR A 85 -11.32 5.98 -0.10
N GLN A 86 -11.58 7.07 0.62
CA GLN A 86 -12.51 7.10 1.73
C GLN A 86 -13.91 6.73 1.30
N VAL A 87 -14.65 5.99 2.15
CA VAL A 87 -16.03 5.55 1.89
C VAL A 87 -16.77 5.28 3.18
N ASN A 88 -18.07 5.59 3.19
CA ASN A 88 -19.02 5.04 4.15
C ASN A 88 -19.62 3.75 3.58
N MET A 89 -19.13 2.59 3.99
CA MET A 89 -19.57 1.29 3.45
C MET A 89 -21.01 0.92 3.82
N GLN A 90 -21.63 1.62 4.77
CA GLN A 90 -23.03 1.43 5.16
C GLN A 90 -24.01 2.22 4.27
N ASP A 91 -23.50 3.20 3.53
CA ASP A 91 -24.25 4.02 2.58
C ASP A 91 -23.97 3.55 1.14
N LYS A 92 -25.02 3.05 0.49
CA LYS A 92 -24.92 2.53 -0.90
C LYS A 92 -24.62 3.62 -1.92
N ASP A 93 -25.11 4.83 -1.69
CA ASP A 93 -24.86 5.96 -2.60
C ASP A 93 -23.45 6.47 -2.44
N ASP A 94 -22.92 6.50 -1.21
CA ASP A 94 -21.54 6.86 -0.97
C ASP A 94 -20.57 5.77 -1.47
N LEU A 95 -20.94 4.49 -1.34
CA LEU A 95 -20.15 3.38 -1.91
C LEU A 95 -20.03 3.50 -3.45
N LYS A 96 -21.13 3.88 -4.11
CA LYS A 96 -21.14 4.13 -5.55
C LYS A 96 -20.26 5.34 -5.90
N ALA A 97 -20.44 6.46 -5.21
CA ALA A 97 -19.66 7.68 -5.42
C ALA A 97 -18.15 7.47 -5.19
N ALA A 98 -17.78 6.69 -4.16
CA ALA A 98 -16.40 6.31 -3.93
C ALA A 98 -15.84 5.44 -5.06
N GLY A 99 -16.64 4.52 -5.62
CA GLY A 99 -16.27 3.74 -6.80
C GLY A 99 -16.09 4.60 -8.05
N GLU A 100 -16.90 5.63 -8.25
CA GLU A 100 -16.73 6.60 -9.33
C GLU A 100 -15.46 7.45 -9.15
N ALA A 101 -15.15 7.83 -7.91
CA ALA A 101 -13.89 8.51 -7.57
C ALA A 101 -12.66 7.65 -7.86
N GLN A 102 -12.73 6.33 -7.65
CA GLN A 102 -11.65 5.41 -8.04
C GLN A 102 -11.44 5.38 -9.56
N ASP A 103 -12.51 5.43 -10.36
CA ASP A 103 -12.41 5.44 -11.83
C ASP A 103 -11.70 6.67 -12.40
N MET A 104 -11.61 7.75 -11.62
CA MET A 104 -10.88 8.95 -12.00
C MET A 104 -9.36 8.83 -11.79
N ILE A 105 -8.90 7.85 -11.02
CA ILE A 105 -7.47 7.58 -10.85
C ILE A 105 -6.93 6.98 -12.15
N ARG A 106 -5.81 7.53 -12.65
CA ARG A 106 -5.20 7.04 -13.88
C ARG A 106 -3.81 6.47 -13.64
N LEU A 107 -3.51 5.38 -14.31
CA LEU A 107 -2.17 4.84 -14.46
C LEU A 107 -1.73 5.06 -15.91
N ILE A 108 -0.61 5.74 -16.11
CA ILE A 108 0.00 6.02 -17.41
C ILE A 108 1.35 5.31 -17.44
N GLN A 109 1.53 4.43 -18.41
CA GLN A 109 2.78 3.71 -18.63
C GLN A 109 2.84 3.23 -20.08
N ASP A 110 3.85 3.65 -20.83
CA ASP A 110 4.00 3.33 -22.25
C ASP A 110 4.29 1.85 -22.47
N ASN A 111 5.16 1.28 -21.63
CA ASN A 111 5.48 -0.14 -21.66
C ASN A 111 5.18 -0.76 -20.29
N LYS A 112 4.14 -1.58 -20.23
CA LYS A 112 3.69 -2.20 -18.98
C LYS A 112 4.64 -3.28 -18.45
N GLY A 113 5.64 -3.68 -19.23
CA GLY A 113 6.57 -4.73 -18.86
C GLY A 113 5.90 -6.08 -18.61
N SER A 114 6.51 -6.91 -17.80
CA SER A 114 5.96 -8.22 -17.42
C SER A 114 6.48 -8.65 -16.04
N LEU A 115 5.61 -9.28 -15.26
CA LEU A 115 6.01 -9.95 -14.03
C LEU A 115 6.66 -11.30 -14.39
N LYS A 116 7.99 -11.31 -14.63
CA LYS A 116 8.75 -12.50 -15.07
C LYS A 116 9.33 -13.32 -13.92
N LYS A 117 9.22 -12.82 -12.70
CA LYS A 117 9.87 -13.45 -11.56
C LYS A 117 8.92 -14.45 -10.90
N GLU A 118 9.13 -15.74 -11.16
CA GLU A 118 8.58 -16.77 -10.29
C GLU A 118 9.32 -16.73 -8.95
N VAL A 119 8.63 -16.38 -7.90
CA VAL A 119 9.18 -16.40 -6.55
C VAL A 119 8.55 -17.56 -5.80
N ASN A 120 9.33 -18.59 -5.54
CA ASN A 120 8.94 -19.67 -4.65
C ASN A 120 9.15 -19.23 -3.20
N PHE A 121 8.07 -18.94 -2.50
CA PHE A 121 8.10 -18.67 -1.07
C PHE A 121 7.84 -19.93 -0.26
N ASP A 122 8.69 -20.21 0.72
CA ASP A 122 8.33 -21.16 1.77
C ASP A 122 7.33 -20.51 2.73
N ARG A 123 6.06 -20.90 2.56
CA ARG A 123 4.97 -20.36 3.38
C ARG A 123 5.16 -20.64 4.89
N LYS A 124 5.79 -21.76 5.25
CA LYS A 124 6.03 -22.11 6.66
C LYS A 124 7.09 -21.17 7.26
N GLU A 125 8.14 -20.90 6.52
CA GLU A 125 9.19 -19.95 6.92
C GLU A 125 8.62 -18.54 7.10
N ILE A 126 7.83 -18.05 6.13
CA ILE A 126 7.16 -16.74 6.24
C ILE A 126 6.29 -16.66 7.50
N LEU A 127 5.47 -17.68 7.77
CA LEU A 127 4.59 -17.69 8.94
C LEU A 127 5.39 -17.77 10.25
N SER A 128 6.50 -18.51 10.27
CA SER A 128 7.41 -18.59 11.42
C SER A 128 8.04 -17.23 11.71
N MET A 129 8.60 -16.57 10.70
CA MET A 129 9.18 -15.22 10.84
C MET A 129 8.16 -14.19 11.30
N ARG A 130 6.95 -14.19 10.72
CA ARG A 130 5.86 -13.32 11.17
C ARG A 130 5.50 -13.54 12.62
N SER A 131 5.45 -14.80 13.07
CA SER A 131 5.17 -15.13 14.47
C SER A 131 6.27 -14.60 15.39
N GLU A 132 7.54 -14.70 14.98
CA GLU A 132 8.68 -14.18 15.74
C GLU A 132 8.59 -12.66 15.91
N TYR A 133 8.44 -11.91 14.82
CA TYR A 133 8.30 -10.46 14.87
C TYR A 133 7.08 -10.01 15.70
N ASN A 134 5.95 -10.70 15.59
CA ASN A 134 4.78 -10.40 16.41
C ASN A 134 5.04 -10.59 17.91
N LYS A 135 5.79 -11.63 18.31
CA LYS A 135 6.14 -11.86 19.72
C LYS A 135 7.10 -10.82 20.28
N ARG A 136 7.99 -10.29 19.42
CA ARG A 136 8.98 -9.28 19.80
C ARG A 136 8.39 -7.88 19.91
N ARG A 137 7.27 -7.62 19.23
CA ARG A 137 6.69 -6.28 19.11
C ARG A 137 6.49 -5.57 20.45
N GLU A 138 5.72 -6.17 21.37
CA GLU A 138 5.40 -5.56 22.66
C GLU A 138 6.62 -5.50 23.60
N PRO A 139 7.41 -6.58 23.79
CA PRO A 139 8.59 -6.52 24.66
C PRO A 139 9.63 -5.48 24.22
N GLU A 140 9.77 -5.24 22.92
CA GLU A 140 10.72 -4.27 22.37
C GLU A 140 10.12 -2.87 22.19
N GLY A 141 8.84 -2.65 22.55
CA GLY A 141 8.18 -1.35 22.45
C GLY A 141 8.00 -0.85 21.03
N ILE A 142 7.85 -1.76 20.06
CA ILE A 142 7.76 -1.40 18.63
C ILE A 142 6.37 -0.86 18.31
N THR A 143 6.32 0.39 17.88
CA THR A 143 5.09 1.09 17.49
C THR A 143 4.96 1.22 15.97
N SER A 144 3.76 1.49 15.47
CA SER A 144 3.50 1.56 14.04
C SER A 144 4.22 2.72 13.33
N ASP A 145 4.48 3.80 14.02
CA ASP A 145 5.21 4.96 13.50
C ASP A 145 6.72 4.70 13.32
N MET A 146 7.24 3.61 13.88
CA MET A 146 8.65 3.23 13.76
C MET A 146 8.95 2.32 12.56
N ILE A 147 7.92 1.65 11.98
CA ILE A 147 8.10 0.49 11.11
C ILE A 147 7.75 0.72 9.64
N PHE A 148 7.26 1.92 9.29
CA PHE A 148 6.94 2.31 7.93
C PHE A 148 7.68 3.59 7.56
N GLY A 149 8.40 3.59 6.43
CA GLY A 149 9.16 4.75 5.99
C GLY A 149 10.03 4.48 4.76
N LYS A 150 10.76 5.51 4.35
CA LYS A 150 11.70 5.44 3.23
C LYS A 150 13.00 4.73 3.62
N LYS A 151 13.74 4.29 2.62
CA LYS A 151 15.10 3.79 2.80
C LYS A 151 15.98 4.88 3.41
N GLY A 152 16.58 4.58 4.57
CA GLY A 152 17.41 5.51 5.33
C GLY A 152 16.67 6.32 6.41
N GLU A 153 15.34 6.38 6.39
CA GLU A 153 14.53 6.99 7.47
C GLU A 153 14.31 6.00 8.62
N ILE A 154 14.09 4.74 8.30
CA ILE A 154 13.95 3.65 9.27
C ILE A 154 15.04 2.60 9.04
N SER A 155 15.36 1.82 10.08
CA SER A 155 16.33 0.74 9.95
C SER A 155 15.74 -0.46 9.18
N PRO A 156 16.57 -1.33 8.58
CA PRO A 156 16.11 -2.58 7.98
C PRO A 156 15.34 -3.48 8.95
N GLU A 157 15.70 -3.47 10.24
CA GLU A 157 14.99 -4.23 11.27
C GLU A 157 13.57 -3.68 11.48
N MET A 158 13.39 -2.36 11.57
CA MET A 158 12.06 -1.73 11.67
C MET A 158 11.22 -2.02 10.43
N ARG A 159 11.80 -1.94 9.24
CA ARG A 159 11.13 -2.35 8.01
C ARG A 159 10.67 -3.81 8.07
N ASN A 160 11.48 -4.74 8.59
CA ASN A 160 11.11 -6.14 8.73
C ASN A 160 9.91 -6.32 9.68
N PHE A 161 9.83 -5.55 10.76
CA PHE A 161 8.62 -5.49 11.58
C PHE A 161 7.41 -5.05 10.73
N GLY A 162 7.54 -3.99 9.93
CA GLY A 162 6.48 -3.52 9.03
C GLY A 162 5.97 -4.62 8.10
N VAL A 163 6.89 -5.33 7.41
CA VAL A 163 6.55 -6.47 6.54
C VAL A 163 5.80 -7.56 7.30
N ALA A 164 6.28 -7.90 8.49
CA ALA A 164 5.73 -9.02 9.26
C ALA A 164 4.35 -8.72 9.87
N ILE A 165 4.13 -7.48 10.34
CA ILE A 165 2.96 -7.14 11.17
C ILE A 165 1.87 -6.41 10.38
N GLY A 166 2.24 -5.64 9.36
CA GLY A 166 1.29 -4.77 8.65
C GLY A 166 1.76 -4.38 7.26
N TRP A 167 2.02 -5.36 6.39
CA TRP A 167 2.46 -5.09 5.03
C TRP A 167 1.58 -4.04 4.33
N GLY A 168 2.20 -3.04 3.70
CA GLY A 168 1.50 -1.93 3.07
C GLY A 168 0.86 -0.96 4.07
N GLY A 169 1.39 -0.87 5.29
CA GLY A 169 0.99 0.14 6.27
C GLY A 169 1.59 1.49 5.95
N LEU A 170 0.79 2.55 6.13
CA LEU A 170 1.22 3.93 5.90
C LEU A 170 2.20 4.40 6.99
N PRO A 171 3.21 5.21 6.66
CA PRO A 171 4.00 5.93 7.65
C PRO A 171 3.12 6.95 8.41
N LYS A 172 3.64 7.49 9.51
CA LYS A 172 2.90 8.36 10.44
C LYS A 172 2.27 9.60 9.78
N GLU A 173 2.83 10.07 8.67
CA GLU A 173 2.30 11.20 7.90
C GLU A 173 1.01 10.84 7.14
N GLY A 174 0.78 9.56 6.86
CA GLY A 174 -0.36 9.06 6.11
C GLY A 174 -1.47 8.44 6.96
N ALA A 175 -1.14 7.97 8.17
CA ALA A 175 -2.13 7.37 9.08
C ALA A 175 -1.64 7.31 10.52
N VAL A 176 -2.59 7.35 11.44
CA VAL A 176 -2.38 7.03 12.87
C VAL A 176 -3.06 5.70 13.16
N TYR A 177 -2.29 4.72 13.59
CA TYR A 177 -2.82 3.43 14.02
C TYR A 177 -2.94 3.44 15.55
N PRO A 178 -4.16 3.49 16.12
CA PRO A 178 -4.33 3.34 17.57
C PRO A 178 -3.82 1.96 17.98
N MET A 179 -3.07 1.92 19.05
CA MET A 179 -2.55 0.68 19.67
C MET A 179 -3.58 0.05 20.59
#